data_43c8f1c33f46a916481a7298e6d5ada1
#
_entry.id   43c8f1c33f46a916481a7298e6d5ada1
#
_cell.length_a   1.000
_cell.length_b   1.000
_cell.length_c   1.000
_cell.angle_alpha   90.00
_cell.angle_beta   90.00
_cell.angle_gamma   90.00
#
_symmetry.space_group_name_H-M   'P 1'
#
loop_
_entity.id
_entity.type
_entity.pdbx_description
1 polymer ?
#
loop_
_entity_poly.entity_id
_entity_poly.type
_entity_poly.pdbx_seq_one_letter_code
_entity_poly.pdbx_strand_id
1 'polypeptide(L)'
;MKTPVTATQVARFCDLLTNGKNIADFEGSRNGLQHKGTRPVRKVGAAVDAGAAVFTEAARRGVDFLIVHHGMYWRPVSPEREVRALRKAALKKTGLSLYSSHLPLDAHPAIGNNALIAQDLG
;
A
#
# COMPACT_ATOMS: atom_id res chain seq x y z
N MET A 1 -14.33 -23.83 7.97
CA MET A 1 -14.06 -22.39 7.79
C MET A 1 -12.67 -22.21 7.21
N LYS A 2 -12.53 -21.31 6.25
CA LYS A 2 -11.22 -20.98 5.70
C LYS A 2 -10.41 -20.23 6.77
N THR A 3 -9.15 -20.60 6.96
CA THR A 3 -8.22 -19.89 7.84
C THR A 3 -8.07 -18.44 7.33
N PRO A 4 -8.19 -17.44 8.22
CA PRO A 4 -7.99 -16.05 7.82
C PRO A 4 -6.58 -15.84 7.24
N VAL A 5 -6.48 -15.07 6.17
CA VAL A 5 -5.21 -14.72 5.54
C VAL A 5 -4.53 -13.64 6.37
N THR A 6 -3.24 -13.76 6.60
CA THR A 6 -2.46 -12.75 7.32
C THR A 6 -1.99 -11.62 6.39
N ALA A 7 -1.76 -10.44 6.96
CA ALA A 7 -1.20 -9.32 6.20
C ALA A 7 0.15 -9.67 5.57
N THR A 8 0.97 -10.47 6.25
CA THR A 8 2.27 -10.93 5.72
C THR A 8 2.11 -11.82 4.49
N GLN A 9 1.11 -12.70 4.48
CA GLN A 9 0.82 -13.56 3.32
C GLN A 9 0.36 -12.73 2.11
N VAL A 10 -0.53 -11.77 2.33
CA VAL A 10 -0.97 -10.86 1.25
C VAL A 10 0.18 -10.01 0.73
N ALA A 11 0.98 -9.43 1.62
CA ALA A 11 2.15 -8.65 1.25
C ALA A 11 3.14 -9.47 0.41
N ARG A 12 3.42 -10.70 0.82
CA ARG A 12 4.30 -11.61 0.05
C ARG A 12 3.75 -11.90 -1.35
N PHE A 13 2.45 -12.12 -1.46
CA PHE A 13 1.79 -12.30 -2.77
C PHE A 13 2.00 -11.06 -3.66
N CYS A 14 1.76 -9.87 -3.12
CA CYS A 14 1.96 -8.60 -3.84
C CYS A 14 3.42 -8.39 -4.24
N ASP A 15 4.37 -8.67 -3.34
CA ASP A 15 5.80 -8.55 -3.63
C ASP A 15 6.23 -9.45 -4.79
N LEU A 16 5.74 -10.68 -4.83
CA LEU A 16 6.03 -11.63 -5.90
C LEU A 16 5.36 -11.21 -7.22
N LEU A 17 4.11 -10.80 -7.16
CA LEU A 17 3.36 -10.39 -8.35
C LEU A 17 3.98 -9.18 -9.04
N THR A 18 4.40 -8.17 -8.27
CA THR A 18 5.00 -6.93 -8.80
C THR A 18 6.50 -6.98 -8.97
N ASN A 19 7.16 -8.09 -8.57
CA ASN A 19 8.62 -8.21 -8.55
C ASN A 19 9.30 -7.07 -7.76
N GLY A 20 8.67 -6.66 -6.67
CA GLY A 20 8.99 -5.43 -5.95
C GLY A 20 10.43 -5.32 -5.43
N LYS A 21 11.07 -6.46 -5.16
CA LYS A 21 12.47 -6.50 -4.68
C LYS A 21 13.49 -6.24 -5.79
N ASN A 22 13.14 -6.45 -7.04
CA ASN A 22 14.05 -6.37 -8.18
C ASN A 22 13.84 -5.12 -9.04
N ILE A 23 12.79 -4.35 -8.77
CA ILE A 23 12.52 -3.09 -9.48
C ILE A 23 13.07 -1.94 -8.66
N ALA A 24 14.03 -1.22 -9.23
CA ALA A 24 14.58 0.00 -8.61
C ALA A 24 13.51 1.10 -8.52
N ASP A 25 13.52 1.84 -7.42
CA ASP A 25 12.62 2.95 -7.18
C ASP A 25 13.41 4.19 -6.72
N PHE A 26 12.73 5.32 -6.54
CA PHE A 26 13.36 6.54 -6.05
C PHE A 26 14.00 6.33 -4.68
N GLU A 27 15.09 7.04 -4.46
CA GLU A 27 15.78 7.02 -3.17
C GLU A 27 14.80 7.41 -2.03
N GLY A 28 14.77 6.58 -1.00
CA GLY A 28 13.87 6.76 0.14
C GLY A 28 12.45 6.21 -0.04
N SER A 29 12.07 5.81 -1.25
CA SER A 29 10.83 5.07 -1.45
C SER A 29 10.92 3.67 -0.85
N ARG A 30 9.86 3.24 -0.18
CA ARG A 30 9.76 1.89 0.38
C ARG A 30 8.54 1.19 -0.19
N ASN A 31 8.77 0.18 -1.01
CA ASN A 31 7.73 -0.74 -1.45
C ASN A 31 7.56 -1.88 -0.45
N GLY A 32 6.37 -2.46 -0.39
CA GLY A 32 6.07 -3.56 0.50
C GLY A 32 5.16 -3.19 1.67
N LEU A 33 5.12 -4.05 2.68
CA LEU A 33 4.31 -3.85 3.87
C LEU A 33 4.90 -2.74 4.74
N GLN A 34 4.18 -1.63 4.86
CA GLN A 34 4.61 -0.45 5.60
C GLN A 34 4.08 -0.42 7.04
N HIS A 35 2.92 -1.01 7.25
CA HIS A 35 2.30 -1.15 8.56
C HIS A 35 1.53 -2.47 8.63
N LYS A 36 1.83 -3.26 9.65
CA LYS A 36 1.08 -4.47 9.95
C LYS A 36 0.00 -4.14 10.97
N GLY A 37 -1.25 -4.22 10.54
CA GLY A 37 -2.41 -4.02 11.40
C GLY A 37 -2.65 -5.18 12.35
N THR A 38 -3.70 -5.06 13.12
CA THR A 38 -4.06 -6.03 14.18
C THR A 38 -5.06 -7.07 13.72
N ARG A 39 -5.71 -6.86 12.57
CA ARG A 39 -6.77 -7.74 12.06
C ARG A 39 -6.27 -8.73 11.00
N PRO A 40 -6.86 -9.94 10.95
CA PRO A 40 -6.69 -10.81 9.79
C PRO A 40 -7.29 -10.17 8.54
N VAL A 41 -6.78 -10.51 7.37
CA VAL A 41 -7.23 -9.91 6.12
C VAL A 41 -8.41 -10.70 5.55
N ARG A 42 -9.54 -10.03 5.43
CA ARG A 42 -10.75 -10.52 4.78
C ARG A 42 -11.13 -9.64 3.59
N LYS A 43 -10.82 -8.35 3.67
CA LYS A 43 -11.12 -7.37 2.64
C LYS A 43 -9.91 -6.53 2.30
N VAL A 44 -9.55 -6.53 1.01
CA VAL A 44 -8.50 -5.69 0.44
C VAL A 44 -9.12 -4.46 -0.19
N GLY A 45 -8.51 -3.31 0.01
CA GLY A 45 -8.87 -2.05 -0.64
C GLY A 45 -7.66 -1.47 -1.37
N ALA A 46 -7.91 -0.55 -2.28
CA ALA A 46 -6.89 0.17 -3.01
C ALA A 46 -7.15 1.68 -3.00
N ALA A 47 -6.09 2.45 -2.96
CA ALA A 47 -6.11 3.90 -3.07
C ALA A 47 -4.80 4.39 -3.71
N VAL A 48 -4.77 5.65 -4.14
CA VAL A 48 -3.53 6.22 -4.69
C VAL A 48 -2.60 6.65 -3.58
N ASP A 49 -3.08 7.42 -2.62
CA ASP A 49 -2.27 8.06 -1.59
C ASP A 49 -2.55 7.53 -0.18
N ALA A 50 -1.50 7.50 0.64
CA ALA A 50 -1.56 7.10 2.04
C ALA A 50 -1.85 8.31 2.93
N GLY A 51 -3.10 8.78 2.93
CA GLY A 51 -3.55 9.91 3.75
C GLY A 51 -4.47 9.49 4.90
N ALA A 52 -4.55 10.32 5.96
CA ALA A 52 -5.39 10.04 7.13
C ALA A 52 -6.87 9.87 6.76
N ALA A 53 -7.39 10.70 5.86
CA ALA A 53 -8.77 10.59 5.37
C ALA A 53 -9.00 9.27 4.62
N VAL A 54 -8.02 8.82 3.83
CA VAL A 54 -8.06 7.54 3.12
C VAL A 54 -8.13 6.38 4.10
N PHE A 55 -7.32 6.40 5.17
CA PHE A 55 -7.34 5.35 6.20
C PHE A 55 -8.70 5.28 6.89
N THR A 56 -9.25 6.44 7.25
CA THR A 56 -10.57 6.52 7.88
C THR A 56 -11.67 5.95 6.98
N GLU A 57 -11.67 6.32 5.71
CA GLU A 57 -12.66 5.83 4.74
C GLU A 57 -12.48 4.32 4.47
N ALA A 58 -11.25 3.85 4.34
CA ALA A 58 -10.96 2.42 4.19
C ALA A 58 -11.49 1.61 5.39
N ALA A 59 -11.25 2.10 6.61
CA ALA A 59 -11.75 1.49 7.83
C ALA A 59 -13.29 1.47 7.88
N ARG A 60 -13.94 2.57 7.51
CA ARG A 60 -15.40 2.66 7.43
C ARG A 60 -15.99 1.65 6.45
N ARG A 61 -15.28 1.35 5.37
CA ARG A 61 -15.65 0.31 4.38
C ARG A 61 -15.28 -1.11 4.81
N GLY A 62 -14.70 -1.29 5.98
CA GLY A 62 -14.29 -2.60 6.50
C GLY A 62 -13.05 -3.18 5.82
N VAL A 63 -12.20 -2.35 5.24
CA VAL A 63 -10.92 -2.76 4.66
C VAL A 63 -9.96 -3.17 5.77
N ASP A 64 -9.31 -4.32 5.61
CA ASP A 64 -8.31 -4.85 6.54
C ASP A 64 -6.88 -4.67 6.01
N PHE A 65 -6.73 -4.64 4.69
CA PHE A 65 -5.44 -4.48 4.00
C PHE A 65 -5.61 -3.46 2.87
N LEU A 66 -4.93 -2.32 3.02
CA LEU A 66 -4.98 -1.23 2.04
C LEU A 66 -3.71 -1.21 1.20
N ILE A 67 -3.87 -1.29 -0.11
CA ILE A 67 -2.79 -1.14 -1.08
C ILE A 67 -2.82 0.30 -1.59
N VAL A 68 -1.68 0.98 -1.50
CA VAL A 68 -1.51 2.34 -2.02
C VAL A 68 -0.36 2.39 -3.03
N HIS A 69 -0.42 3.34 -3.94
CA HIS A 69 0.66 3.64 -4.87
C HIS A 69 1.73 4.50 -4.20
N HIS A 70 1.32 5.60 -3.61
CA HIS A 70 2.19 6.50 -2.86
C HIS A 70 2.10 6.17 -1.36
N GLY A 71 3.08 5.45 -0.86
CA GLY A 71 3.14 5.05 0.55
C GLY A 71 3.52 6.20 1.50
N MET A 72 3.69 5.86 2.77
CA MET A 72 4.04 6.85 3.81
C MET A 72 5.53 7.16 3.89
N TYR A 73 6.38 6.28 3.36
CA TYR A 73 7.82 6.38 3.54
C TYR A 73 8.49 6.83 2.26
N TRP A 74 8.78 8.12 2.22
CA TRP A 74 9.63 8.79 1.26
C TRP A 74 10.83 9.37 1.99
N ARG A 75 11.83 9.86 1.27
CA ARG A 75 12.96 10.54 1.90
C ARG A 75 12.43 11.69 2.76
N PRO A 76 12.70 11.71 4.08
CA PRO A 76 12.12 12.72 4.95
C PRO A 76 12.71 14.09 4.65
N VAL A 77 11.87 15.02 4.25
CA VAL A 77 12.13 16.45 4.38
C VAL A 77 11.50 16.91 5.70
N SER A 78 12.13 17.84 6.38
CA SER A 78 11.82 18.26 7.76
C SER A 78 10.32 18.50 8.06
N PRO A 79 9.52 19.14 7.16
CA PRO A 79 8.09 19.34 7.41
C PRO A 79 7.26 18.06 7.40
N GLU A 80 7.76 16.99 6.79
CA GLU A 80 7.02 15.74 6.61
C GLU A 80 7.01 14.83 7.86
N ARG A 81 7.88 15.12 8.84
CA ARG A 81 7.97 14.31 10.05
C ARG A 81 6.69 14.36 10.87
N GLU A 82 6.12 15.55 11.07
CA GLU A 82 4.87 15.73 11.81
C GLU A 82 3.69 15.13 11.08
N VAL A 83 3.59 15.36 9.79
CA VAL A 83 2.56 14.78 8.92
C VAL A 83 2.62 13.25 8.96
N ARG A 84 3.82 12.68 8.94
CA ARG A 84 4.02 11.24 9.06
C ARG A 84 3.55 10.71 10.41
N ALA A 85 3.85 11.40 11.50
CA ALA A 85 3.41 11.02 12.83
C ALA A 85 1.88 11.01 12.93
N LEU A 86 1.20 12.03 12.39
CA LEU A 86 -0.25 12.11 12.32
C LEU A 86 -0.86 10.97 11.48
N ARG A 87 -0.28 10.67 10.33
CA ARG A 87 -0.70 9.54 9.48
C ARG A 87 -0.54 8.21 10.21
N LYS A 88 0.58 7.99 10.88
CA LYS A 88 0.81 6.78 11.69
C LYS A 88 -0.21 6.63 12.81
N ALA A 89 -0.53 7.71 13.52
CA ALA A 89 -1.53 7.69 14.58
C ALA A 89 -2.92 7.36 14.02
N ALA A 90 -3.31 7.96 12.90
CA ALA A 90 -4.56 7.67 12.22
C ALA A 90 -4.62 6.21 11.78
N LEU A 91 -3.56 5.67 11.19
CA LEU A 91 -3.48 4.30 10.74
C LEU A 91 -3.61 3.30 11.90
N LYS A 92 -2.93 3.53 13.01
CA LYS A 92 -3.03 2.70 14.21
C LYS A 92 -4.46 2.57 14.74
N LYS A 93 -5.23 3.65 14.70
CA LYS A 93 -6.62 3.65 15.17
C LYS A 93 -7.53 2.74 14.32
N THR A 94 -7.20 2.51 13.06
CA THR A 94 -8.03 1.72 12.15
C THR A 94 -7.81 0.21 12.28
N GLY A 95 -6.65 -0.22 12.75
CA GLY A 95 -6.26 -1.63 12.81
C GLY A 95 -5.99 -2.29 11.45
N LEU A 96 -6.07 -1.54 10.34
CA LEU A 96 -5.77 -2.05 9.00
C LEU A 96 -4.27 -2.15 8.75
N SER A 97 -3.89 -2.98 7.78
CA SER A 97 -2.52 -3.08 7.27
C SER A 97 -2.34 -2.18 6.05
N LEU A 98 -1.17 -1.59 5.90
CA LEU A 98 -0.82 -0.72 4.76
C LEU A 98 0.32 -1.32 3.95
N TYR A 99 0.12 -1.45 2.66
CA TYR A 99 1.07 -1.91 1.67
C TYR A 99 1.25 -0.85 0.57
N SER A 100 2.48 -0.65 0.11
CA SER A 100 2.77 0.28 -0.98
C SER A 100 3.46 -0.44 -2.15
N SER A 101 3.04 -0.12 -3.37
CA SER A 101 3.72 -0.52 -4.60
C SER A 101 3.76 0.67 -5.56
N HIS A 102 4.91 1.31 -5.65
CA HIS A 102 5.17 2.47 -6.51
C HIS A 102 5.67 2.03 -7.89
N LEU A 103 6.94 2.24 -8.23
CA LEU A 103 7.47 1.85 -9.55
C LEU A 103 7.37 0.35 -9.86
N PRO A 104 7.42 -0.58 -8.89
CA PRO A 104 7.17 -1.98 -9.20
C PRO A 104 5.80 -2.23 -9.84
N LEU A 105 4.76 -1.52 -9.39
CA LEU A 105 3.45 -1.60 -10.04
C LEU A 105 3.46 -0.92 -11.41
N ASP A 106 4.06 0.27 -11.53
CA ASP A 106 4.13 0.99 -12.81
C ASP A 106 4.87 0.20 -13.89
N ALA A 107 5.88 -0.55 -13.52
CA ALA A 107 6.67 -1.39 -14.42
C ALA A 107 5.99 -2.72 -14.79
N HIS A 108 4.90 -3.10 -14.13
CA HIS A 108 4.26 -4.39 -14.38
C HIS A 108 3.59 -4.41 -15.76
N PRO A 109 3.91 -5.41 -16.64
CA PRO A 109 3.49 -5.38 -18.04
C PRO A 109 2.00 -5.66 -18.26
N ALA A 110 1.28 -6.18 -17.27
CA ALA A 110 -0.13 -6.53 -17.41
C ALA A 110 -1.06 -5.70 -16.52
N ILE A 111 -0.69 -5.49 -15.27
CA ILE A 111 -1.55 -4.80 -14.27
C ILE A 111 -1.01 -3.42 -13.86
N GLY A 112 0.11 -3.01 -14.43
CA GLY A 112 0.72 -1.72 -14.13
C GLY A 112 -0.09 -0.54 -14.67
N ASN A 113 0.03 0.60 -14.01
CA ASN A 113 -0.67 1.81 -14.42
C ASN A 113 -0.40 2.18 -15.87
N ASN A 114 0.86 2.10 -16.31
CA ASN A 114 1.25 2.40 -17.69
C ASN A 114 0.68 1.37 -18.69
N ALA A 115 0.72 0.09 -18.33
CA ALA A 115 0.20 -0.98 -19.18
C ALA A 115 -1.31 -0.86 -19.40
N LEU A 116 -2.07 -0.57 -18.32
CA LEU A 116 -3.53 -0.40 -18.40
C LEU A 116 -3.92 0.82 -19.23
N ILE A 117 -3.23 1.95 -19.06
CA ILE A 117 -3.45 3.15 -19.89
C ILE A 117 -3.18 2.84 -21.37
N ALA A 118 -2.08 2.16 -21.67
CA ALA A 118 -1.77 1.77 -23.05
C ALA A 118 -2.82 0.86 -23.65
N GLN A 119 -3.36 -0.10 -22.89
CA GLN A 119 -4.44 -0.97 -23.33
C GLN A 119 -5.73 -0.20 -23.62
N ASP A 120 -6.08 0.77 -22.76
CA ASP A 120 -7.29 1.59 -22.93
C ASP A 120 -7.20 2.51 -24.14
N LEU A 121 -6.00 2.94 -24.51
CA LEU A 121 -5.76 3.79 -25.68
C LEU A 121 -5.63 3.02 -27.00
N GLY A 122 -5.42 1.73 -26.95
CA GLY A 122 -5.21 0.87 -28.13
C GLY A 122 -3.73 0.82 -28.49
#